data_b757056aa8d9573e7574b9db15a37167
#
_entry.id   b757056aa8d9573e7574b9db15a37167
#
_cell.length_a   1.000
_cell.length_b   1.000
_cell.length_c   1.000
_cell.angle_alpha   90.00
_cell.angle_beta   90.00
_cell.angle_gamma   90.00
#
_symmetry.space_group_name_H-M   'P 1'
#
loop_
_entity.id
_entity.type
_entity.pdbx_description
1 polymer ?
#
loop_
_entity_poly.entity_id
_entity_poly.type
_entity_poly.pdbx_seq_one_letter_code
_entity_poly.pdbx_strand_id
1 'polypeptide(L)'
;KCIDDEIPFEIPKGWEWCRLKHMCSMQAGKNISASEIYDEKSVLHPYRCVGGNGLRGFTNTFNAEGHFAIIGRQGALCGCLNIESGKFYATEHAVVVNGFGIISSLFIYYFFTALNLNQYATATAQPGLAVSNIAEVFIPLPPLPEQLRIVSKIEKLLPLVKTYKQAQNELNTLNATLNEQLRKSILQEAIQGKLVPQIAEEGTAEKLLAEIRKEKESLVKEGKLKKSALSDSIIYKGADNKYYEQIGKSVKEITEEIAFDLPNGWYWCRLKDICSIFTGATFKKEEATITRKGIRILRGGNISPFELKIKDDDIFLTKDKVKEDILLKENDILTPAVTSLENIGKMARVDSDMSDTTVGGFVFIIRLHLINRWFSKYILYLLSSPFMIDFMKSITNKSGQAFYNIGKERLSMALLPIPPLTEQYRIVTQIEKLFEQLR
;
A
#
# COMPACT_ATOMS: atom_id res chain seq x y z
N LYS A 1 -45.00 22.79 26.08
CA LYS A 1 -44.25 21.53 25.92
C LYS A 1 -42.84 21.77 26.43
N CYS A 2 -42.39 20.98 27.40
CA CYS A 2 -41.00 21.04 27.82
C CYS A 2 -40.12 20.65 26.64
N ILE A 3 -39.00 21.36 26.44
CA ILE A 3 -38.04 21.14 25.35
C ILE A 3 -36.68 20.62 25.87
N ASP A 4 -36.61 20.28 27.16
CA ASP A 4 -35.36 19.88 27.80
C ASP A 4 -34.72 18.65 27.10
N ASP A 5 -35.54 17.73 26.61
CA ASP A 5 -35.09 16.54 25.85
C ASP A 5 -34.60 16.86 24.43
N GLU A 6 -34.88 18.08 23.92
CA GLU A 6 -34.47 18.52 22.57
C GLU A 6 -33.15 19.34 22.61
N ILE A 7 -32.71 19.75 23.83
CA ILE A 7 -31.51 20.57 24.03
C ILE A 7 -30.26 19.65 24.02
N PRO A 8 -29.30 19.84 23.12
CA PRO A 8 -28.19 18.90 22.96
C PRO A 8 -27.10 19.00 24.04
N PHE A 9 -26.95 20.15 24.70
CA PHE A 9 -25.95 20.39 25.76
C PHE A 9 -26.27 21.67 26.55
N GLU A 10 -25.62 21.83 27.73
CA GLU A 10 -25.71 23.05 28.52
C GLU A 10 -24.92 24.21 27.87
N ILE A 11 -25.48 25.40 27.92
CA ILE A 11 -24.85 26.61 27.37
C ILE A 11 -24.40 27.55 28.49
N PRO A 12 -23.36 28.41 28.25
CA PRO A 12 -22.90 29.39 29.21
C PRO A 12 -23.98 30.39 29.64
N LYS A 13 -23.84 30.94 30.84
CA LYS A 13 -24.72 32.00 31.33
C LYS A 13 -24.68 33.21 30.39
N GLY A 14 -25.84 33.66 29.96
CA GLY A 14 -26.02 34.77 29.03
C GLY A 14 -26.16 34.34 27.57
N TRP A 15 -26.13 33.03 27.30
CA TRP A 15 -26.51 32.47 26.02
C TRP A 15 -27.97 31.98 26.08
N GLU A 16 -28.60 31.90 24.91
CA GLU A 16 -29.99 31.42 24.78
C GLU A 16 -30.09 30.37 23.67
N TRP A 17 -30.91 29.36 23.86
CA TRP A 17 -31.27 28.44 22.79
C TRP A 17 -32.39 29.01 21.92
N CYS A 18 -32.16 29.12 20.62
CA CYS A 18 -33.13 29.60 19.66
C CYS A 18 -33.30 28.64 18.49
N ARG A 19 -34.50 28.52 17.91
CA ARG A 19 -34.66 27.86 16.63
C ARG A 19 -34.21 28.77 15.49
N LEU A 20 -33.51 28.22 14.48
CA LEU A 20 -32.99 28.99 13.36
C LEU A 20 -34.05 29.82 12.65
N LYS A 21 -35.28 29.30 12.51
CA LYS A 21 -36.40 30.03 11.90
C LYS A 21 -36.75 31.34 12.59
N HIS A 22 -36.41 31.52 13.85
CA HIS A 22 -36.65 32.75 14.60
C HIS A 22 -35.51 33.76 14.49
N MET A 23 -34.33 33.31 14.03
CA MET A 23 -33.07 34.09 14.04
C MET A 23 -32.62 34.49 12.65
N CYS A 24 -33.02 33.75 11.61
CA CYS A 24 -32.62 34.04 10.25
C CYS A 24 -33.68 33.64 9.23
N SER A 25 -33.66 34.28 8.06
CA SER A 25 -34.36 33.79 6.88
C SER A 25 -33.44 32.89 6.07
N MET A 26 -34.01 31.85 5.50
CA MET A 26 -33.34 30.91 4.61
C MET A 26 -34.13 30.82 3.30
N GLN A 27 -33.63 31.49 2.26
CA GLN A 27 -34.34 31.60 1.00
C GLN A 27 -33.48 31.03 -0.14
N ALA A 28 -34.08 30.13 -0.92
CA ALA A 28 -33.45 29.66 -2.17
C ALA A 28 -33.39 30.84 -3.16
N GLY A 29 -32.28 30.88 -3.89
CA GLY A 29 -32.13 31.86 -4.96
C GLY A 29 -33.08 31.58 -6.13
N LYS A 30 -32.82 32.18 -7.28
CA LYS A 30 -33.68 32.11 -8.46
C LYS A 30 -33.02 31.32 -9.57
N ASN A 31 -33.84 30.71 -10.44
CA ASN A 31 -33.35 30.07 -11.64
C ASN A 31 -32.69 31.09 -12.57
N ILE A 32 -31.62 30.69 -13.25
CA ILE A 32 -30.92 31.46 -14.28
C ILE A 32 -30.53 30.50 -15.39
N SER A 33 -30.64 30.95 -16.65
CA SER A 33 -30.23 30.17 -17.81
C SER A 33 -28.70 29.99 -17.86
N ALA A 34 -28.25 28.82 -18.26
CA ALA A 34 -26.81 28.56 -18.43
C ALA A 34 -26.17 29.53 -19.43
N SER A 35 -26.90 30.03 -20.42
CA SER A 35 -26.45 31.04 -21.39
C SER A 35 -26.22 32.43 -20.79
N GLU A 36 -26.71 32.71 -19.60
CA GLU A 36 -26.54 33.98 -18.87
C GLU A 36 -25.41 33.88 -17.79
N ILE A 37 -24.71 32.74 -17.73
CA ILE A 37 -23.58 32.51 -16.82
C ILE A 37 -22.29 32.43 -17.65
N TYR A 38 -21.36 33.29 -17.36
CA TYR A 38 -20.07 33.42 -18.05
C TYR A 38 -18.93 32.96 -17.17
N ASP A 39 -17.92 32.31 -17.73
CA ASP A 39 -16.80 31.74 -16.99
C ASP A 39 -15.91 32.80 -16.37
N GLU A 40 -15.79 33.99 -17.04
CA GLU A 40 -14.89 35.05 -16.61
C GLU A 40 -15.64 36.30 -16.18
N LYS A 41 -15.10 36.97 -15.15
CA LYS A 41 -15.58 38.29 -14.71
C LYS A 41 -15.24 39.35 -15.74
N SER A 42 -16.22 40.17 -16.12
CA SER A 42 -16.05 41.31 -17.06
C SER A 42 -16.83 42.53 -16.56
N VAL A 43 -16.62 43.66 -17.25
CA VAL A 43 -17.41 44.88 -17.01
C VAL A 43 -18.92 44.66 -17.26
N LEU A 44 -19.25 43.79 -18.22
CA LEU A 44 -20.64 43.44 -18.55
C LEU A 44 -21.23 42.39 -17.62
N HIS A 45 -20.37 41.52 -17.00
CA HIS A 45 -20.77 40.43 -16.09
C HIS A 45 -20.00 40.55 -14.79
N PRO A 46 -20.26 41.58 -13.97
CA PRO A 46 -19.49 41.86 -12.77
C PRO A 46 -19.85 41.03 -11.56
N TYR A 47 -21.04 40.42 -11.52
CA TYR A 47 -21.56 39.73 -10.33
C TYR A 47 -21.28 38.27 -10.35
N ARG A 48 -20.86 37.74 -9.23
CA ARG A 48 -20.67 36.30 -9.02
C ARG A 48 -22.02 35.59 -9.09
N CYS A 49 -22.12 34.52 -9.85
CA CYS A 49 -23.24 33.59 -9.85
C CYS A 49 -22.90 32.37 -9.03
N VAL A 50 -23.66 32.11 -7.96
CA VAL A 50 -23.36 31.11 -6.94
C VAL A 50 -24.40 30.01 -6.96
N GLY A 51 -23.96 28.78 -7.11
CA GLY A 51 -24.77 27.58 -6.98
C GLY A 51 -24.63 26.89 -5.64
N GLY A 52 -25.18 25.69 -5.52
CA GLY A 52 -25.11 24.91 -4.28
C GLY A 52 -23.69 24.56 -3.85
N ASN A 53 -22.74 24.50 -4.78
CA ASN A 53 -21.32 24.16 -4.52
C ASN A 53 -20.37 25.37 -4.69
N GLY A 54 -20.88 26.59 -4.53
CA GLY A 54 -20.11 27.82 -4.67
C GLY A 54 -20.18 28.44 -6.07
N LEU A 55 -19.10 29.09 -6.50
CA LEU A 55 -19.06 29.86 -7.74
C LEU A 55 -19.32 28.99 -8.97
N ARG A 56 -20.32 29.40 -9.79
CA ARG A 56 -20.65 28.82 -11.11
C ARG A 56 -20.13 29.66 -12.27
N GLY A 57 -19.86 30.95 -12.05
CA GLY A 57 -19.45 31.90 -13.05
C GLY A 57 -19.87 33.32 -12.70
N PHE A 58 -20.09 34.15 -13.71
CA PHE A 58 -20.42 35.57 -13.56
C PHE A 58 -21.64 35.92 -14.39
N THR A 59 -22.40 36.93 -13.95
CA THR A 59 -23.61 37.40 -14.62
C THR A 59 -23.73 38.93 -14.56
N ASN A 60 -24.65 39.50 -15.36
CA ASN A 60 -24.92 40.92 -15.41
C ASN A 60 -25.97 41.40 -14.38
N THR A 61 -26.60 40.46 -13.63
CA THR A 61 -27.63 40.75 -12.65
C THR A 61 -27.26 40.16 -11.25
N PHE A 62 -27.88 40.69 -10.22
CA PHE A 62 -27.77 40.14 -8.86
C PHE A 62 -29.14 40.02 -8.21
N ASN A 63 -29.32 39.09 -7.25
CA ASN A 63 -30.52 38.90 -6.49
C ASN A 63 -30.31 38.89 -4.97
N ALA A 64 -29.06 39.06 -4.55
CA ALA A 64 -28.64 39.20 -3.14
C ALA A 64 -27.54 40.24 -3.01
N GLU A 65 -27.58 41.04 -1.91
CA GLU A 65 -26.56 42.01 -1.57
C GLU A 65 -26.31 41.99 -0.06
N GLY A 66 -25.11 41.73 0.37
CA GLY A 66 -24.72 41.63 1.79
C GLY A 66 -23.58 40.62 2.00
N HIS A 67 -23.48 40.15 3.25
CA HIS A 67 -22.53 39.10 3.64
C HIS A 67 -23.30 37.93 4.23
N PHE A 68 -23.37 36.80 3.51
CA PHE A 68 -24.26 35.72 3.85
C PHE A 68 -23.58 34.34 3.78
N ALA A 69 -24.00 33.45 4.69
CA ALA A 69 -23.75 32.02 4.52
C ALA A 69 -24.69 31.47 3.45
N ILE A 70 -24.16 30.62 2.58
CA ILE A 70 -24.88 29.97 1.49
C ILE A 70 -24.85 28.47 1.72
N ILE A 71 -26.05 27.83 1.63
CA ILE A 71 -26.18 26.38 1.77
C ILE A 71 -26.54 25.78 0.41
N GLY A 72 -25.79 24.75 -0.02
CA GLY A 72 -26.15 23.93 -1.16
C GLY A 72 -27.29 22.97 -0.82
N ARG A 73 -28.39 22.99 -1.60
CA ARG A 73 -29.59 22.22 -1.25
C ARG A 73 -29.82 20.96 -2.07
N GLN A 74 -29.09 20.71 -3.16
CA GLN A 74 -29.32 19.58 -4.06
C GLN A 74 -28.04 18.93 -4.55
N GLY A 75 -28.14 17.61 -4.87
CA GLY A 75 -27.06 16.81 -5.45
C GLY A 75 -26.13 16.19 -4.42
N ALA A 76 -25.08 15.55 -4.90
CA ALA A 76 -24.08 14.83 -4.07
C ALA A 76 -23.38 15.74 -3.04
N LEU A 77 -23.37 17.06 -3.26
CA LEU A 77 -22.78 18.07 -2.38
C LEU A 77 -23.87 18.84 -1.57
N CYS A 78 -25.02 18.23 -1.38
CA CYS A 78 -26.09 18.75 -0.53
C CYS A 78 -25.57 19.01 0.90
N GLY A 79 -25.87 20.20 1.44
CA GLY A 79 -25.33 20.64 2.74
C GLY A 79 -23.97 21.33 2.67
N CYS A 80 -23.36 21.44 1.50
CA CYS A 80 -22.14 22.22 1.31
C CYS A 80 -22.34 23.68 1.68
N LEU A 81 -21.34 24.31 2.29
CA LEU A 81 -21.40 25.67 2.82
C LEU A 81 -20.41 26.58 2.11
N ASN A 82 -20.85 27.79 1.81
CA ASN A 82 -20.04 28.86 1.26
C ASN A 82 -20.33 30.17 1.98
N ILE A 83 -19.46 31.17 1.85
CA ILE A 83 -19.69 32.57 2.25
C ILE A 83 -19.60 33.42 1.00
N GLU A 84 -20.59 34.27 0.81
CA GLU A 84 -20.59 35.29 -0.27
C GLU A 84 -20.76 36.67 0.30
N SER A 85 -20.12 37.65 -0.38
CA SER A 85 -20.09 39.04 0.04
C SER A 85 -20.34 40.00 -1.12
N GLY A 86 -21.00 41.12 -0.83
CA GLY A 86 -21.35 42.15 -1.82
C GLY A 86 -22.56 41.78 -2.64
N LYS A 87 -22.59 42.17 -3.93
CA LYS A 87 -23.66 41.85 -4.86
C LYS A 87 -23.37 40.56 -5.59
N PHE A 88 -24.26 39.59 -5.52
CA PHE A 88 -24.12 38.30 -6.18
C PHE A 88 -25.49 37.72 -6.62
N TYR A 89 -25.47 36.76 -7.49
CA TYR A 89 -26.66 36.01 -7.92
C TYR A 89 -26.65 34.62 -7.30
N ALA A 90 -27.61 34.34 -6.43
CA ALA A 90 -27.83 33.00 -5.89
C ALA A 90 -28.78 32.23 -6.82
N THR A 91 -28.38 31.03 -7.26
CA THR A 91 -29.24 30.15 -8.07
C THR A 91 -30.23 29.40 -7.18
N GLU A 92 -31.20 28.73 -7.78
CA GLU A 92 -32.22 27.93 -7.09
C GLU A 92 -31.66 26.80 -6.22
N HIS A 93 -30.40 26.41 -6.45
CA HIS A 93 -29.71 25.39 -5.65
C HIS A 93 -28.89 25.97 -4.49
N ALA A 94 -28.84 27.28 -4.35
CA ALA A 94 -28.15 28.02 -3.30
C ALA A 94 -29.16 28.67 -2.36
N VAL A 95 -29.15 28.31 -1.08
CA VAL A 95 -30.00 28.93 -0.05
C VAL A 95 -29.19 30.02 0.64
N VAL A 96 -29.66 31.25 0.55
CA VAL A 96 -29.11 32.42 1.22
C VAL A 96 -29.64 32.49 2.65
N VAL A 97 -28.71 32.55 3.62
CA VAL A 97 -29.07 32.62 5.05
C VAL A 97 -28.80 34.04 5.54
N ASN A 98 -29.87 34.78 5.85
CA ASN A 98 -29.78 36.13 6.35
C ASN A 98 -30.12 36.19 7.83
N GLY A 99 -29.17 36.56 8.66
CA GLY A 99 -29.29 36.70 10.12
C GLY A 99 -29.69 38.11 10.60
N PHE A 100 -30.11 39.01 9.70
CA PHE A 100 -30.61 40.36 9.99
C PHE A 100 -29.74 41.20 10.92
N GLY A 101 -28.40 40.95 10.96
CA GLY A 101 -27.48 41.60 11.87
C GLY A 101 -27.54 41.17 13.33
N ILE A 102 -28.47 40.30 13.68
CA ILE A 102 -28.60 39.72 15.05
C ILE A 102 -27.58 38.58 15.24
N ILE A 103 -27.42 37.79 14.20
CA ILE A 103 -26.47 36.69 14.18
C ILE A 103 -25.45 36.87 13.04
N SER A 104 -24.19 36.72 13.36
CA SER A 104 -23.08 36.84 12.38
C SER A 104 -23.14 35.74 11.33
N SER A 105 -23.00 36.08 10.05
CA SER A 105 -22.98 35.14 8.94
C SER A 105 -21.85 34.11 9.07
N LEU A 106 -20.68 34.52 9.57
CA LEU A 106 -19.58 33.61 9.85
C LEU A 106 -19.85 32.70 11.05
N PHE A 107 -20.56 33.21 12.09
CA PHE A 107 -20.97 32.37 13.20
C PHE A 107 -21.95 31.28 12.73
N ILE A 108 -22.94 31.65 11.90
CA ILE A 108 -23.87 30.70 11.26
C ILE A 108 -23.10 29.68 10.40
N TYR A 109 -22.13 30.13 9.60
CA TYR A 109 -21.31 29.26 8.75
C TYR A 109 -20.56 28.23 9.57
N TYR A 110 -19.85 28.62 10.64
CA TYR A 110 -19.13 27.69 11.50
C TYR A 110 -20.05 26.76 12.29
N PHE A 111 -21.20 27.27 12.74
CA PHE A 111 -22.22 26.44 13.36
C PHE A 111 -22.73 25.35 12.40
N PHE A 112 -23.09 25.71 11.19
CA PHE A 112 -23.54 24.73 10.19
C PHE A 112 -22.44 23.76 9.77
N THR A 113 -21.19 24.20 9.76
CA THR A 113 -20.02 23.33 9.52
C THR A 113 -19.93 22.26 10.61
N ALA A 114 -20.06 22.65 11.88
CA ALA A 114 -20.04 21.72 13.01
C ALA A 114 -21.28 20.81 13.04
N LEU A 115 -22.45 21.34 12.66
CA LEU A 115 -23.71 20.59 12.63
C LEU A 115 -23.74 19.50 11.58
N ASN A 116 -22.94 19.56 10.52
CA ASN A 116 -22.98 18.63 9.39
C ASN A 116 -24.37 18.49 8.74
N LEU A 117 -24.73 19.46 7.92
CA LEU A 117 -26.08 19.57 7.33
C LEU A 117 -26.54 18.36 6.50
N ASN A 118 -25.61 17.50 6.05
CA ASN A 118 -25.96 16.27 5.30
C ASN A 118 -26.89 15.34 6.08
N GLN A 119 -26.85 15.35 7.40
CA GLN A 119 -27.75 14.53 8.23
C GLN A 119 -29.23 14.88 8.07
N TYR A 120 -29.55 16.07 7.54
CA TYR A 120 -30.91 16.54 7.28
C TYR A 120 -31.39 16.33 5.84
N ALA A 121 -30.58 15.66 5.01
CA ALA A 121 -30.95 15.34 3.63
C ALA A 121 -32.05 14.27 3.56
N THR A 122 -33.01 14.42 2.62
CA THR A 122 -34.24 13.62 2.58
C THR A 122 -34.22 12.42 1.64
N ALA A 123 -33.16 12.21 0.83
CA ALA A 123 -33.10 11.11 -0.13
C ALA A 123 -31.66 10.59 -0.29
N THR A 124 -31.52 9.29 -0.62
CA THR A 124 -30.21 8.62 -0.80
C THR A 124 -29.68 8.66 -2.24
N ALA A 125 -30.57 8.58 -3.24
CA ALA A 125 -30.16 8.53 -4.66
C ALA A 125 -29.92 9.94 -5.25
N GLN A 126 -30.72 10.93 -4.83
CA GLN A 126 -30.53 12.33 -5.20
C GLN A 126 -30.76 13.20 -3.96
N PRO A 127 -29.75 13.39 -3.12
CA PRO A 127 -29.89 14.09 -1.86
C PRO A 127 -30.43 15.50 -2.05
N GLY A 128 -31.46 15.85 -1.25
CA GLY A 128 -32.05 17.18 -1.21
C GLY A 128 -32.19 17.65 0.22
N LEU A 129 -31.85 18.90 0.50
CA LEU A 129 -31.93 19.51 1.80
C LEU A 129 -33.17 20.41 1.82
N ALA A 130 -34.20 19.98 2.58
CA ALA A 130 -35.38 20.80 2.81
C ALA A 130 -35.06 21.89 3.85
N VAL A 131 -35.23 23.14 3.44
CA VAL A 131 -35.04 24.33 4.33
C VAL A 131 -35.89 24.22 5.61
N SER A 132 -37.07 23.64 5.51
CA SER A 132 -37.97 23.41 6.65
C SER A 132 -37.32 22.53 7.74
N ASN A 133 -36.53 21.54 7.36
CA ASN A 133 -35.85 20.64 8.30
C ASN A 133 -34.75 21.36 9.09
N ILE A 134 -34.01 22.26 8.42
CA ILE A 134 -32.95 23.06 9.07
C ILE A 134 -33.60 24.18 9.93
N ALA A 135 -34.72 24.72 9.53
CA ALA A 135 -35.39 25.83 10.21
C ALA A 135 -35.74 25.48 11.66
N GLU A 136 -36.00 24.21 11.95
CA GLU A 136 -36.36 23.74 13.30
C GLU A 136 -35.15 23.44 14.20
N VAL A 137 -33.94 23.44 13.66
CA VAL A 137 -32.71 23.16 14.42
C VAL A 137 -32.45 24.23 15.47
N PHE A 138 -32.09 23.81 16.67
CA PHE A 138 -31.64 24.71 17.73
C PHE A 138 -30.22 25.20 17.48
N ILE A 139 -30.01 26.51 17.64
CA ILE A 139 -28.70 27.14 17.65
C ILE A 139 -28.47 27.79 19.02
N PRO A 140 -27.27 27.58 19.64
CA PRO A 140 -26.88 28.33 20.82
C PRO A 140 -26.49 29.73 20.41
N LEU A 141 -27.19 30.73 20.96
CA LEU A 141 -27.03 32.14 20.58
C LEU A 141 -26.29 32.92 21.66
N PRO A 142 -24.97 33.20 21.47
CA PRO A 142 -24.24 34.16 22.30
C PRO A 142 -24.59 35.59 21.94
N PRO A 143 -24.32 36.58 22.83
CA PRO A 143 -24.33 38.00 22.45
C PRO A 143 -23.45 38.29 21.24
N LEU A 144 -23.86 39.23 20.36
CA LEU A 144 -23.14 39.50 19.11
C LEU A 144 -21.64 39.78 19.28
N PRO A 145 -21.14 40.56 20.29
CA PRO A 145 -19.73 40.73 20.50
C PRO A 145 -18.99 39.42 20.80
N GLU A 146 -19.66 38.45 21.43
CA GLU A 146 -19.11 37.14 21.71
C GLU A 146 -19.08 36.23 20.47
N GLN A 147 -20.13 36.27 19.62
CA GLN A 147 -20.10 35.60 18.32
C GLN A 147 -18.89 36.02 17.51
N LEU A 148 -18.57 37.32 17.45
CA LEU A 148 -17.41 37.85 16.73
C LEU A 148 -16.08 37.39 17.36
N ARG A 149 -15.98 37.31 18.68
CA ARG A 149 -14.79 36.77 19.37
C ARG A 149 -14.60 35.28 19.06
N ILE A 150 -15.69 34.49 19.06
CA ILE A 150 -15.66 33.07 18.72
C ILE A 150 -15.18 32.88 17.28
N VAL A 151 -15.78 33.61 16.33
CA VAL A 151 -15.38 33.57 14.90
C VAL A 151 -13.89 33.91 14.76
N SER A 152 -13.45 35.03 15.34
CA SER A 152 -12.03 35.44 15.27
C SER A 152 -11.08 34.38 15.85
N LYS A 153 -11.49 33.69 16.93
CA LYS A 153 -10.69 32.61 17.51
C LYS A 153 -10.64 31.39 16.59
N ILE A 154 -11.75 31.00 16.00
CA ILE A 154 -11.83 29.88 15.03
C ILE A 154 -10.95 30.17 13.82
N GLU A 155 -11.06 31.37 13.21
CA GLU A 155 -10.25 31.76 12.05
C GLU A 155 -8.75 31.77 12.34
N LYS A 156 -8.33 32.11 13.56
CA LYS A 156 -6.93 32.01 13.98
C LYS A 156 -6.45 30.58 14.19
N LEU A 157 -7.32 29.67 14.65
CA LEU A 157 -6.96 28.30 14.98
C LEU A 157 -7.03 27.35 13.77
N LEU A 158 -7.97 27.56 12.85
CA LEU A 158 -8.14 26.66 11.67
C LEU A 158 -6.88 26.49 10.83
N PRO A 159 -6.10 27.55 10.51
CA PRO A 159 -4.83 27.38 9.79
C PRO A 159 -3.82 26.52 10.58
N LEU A 160 -3.75 26.69 11.91
CA LEU A 160 -2.85 25.91 12.76
C LEU A 160 -3.26 24.43 12.79
N VAL A 161 -4.56 24.14 12.90
CA VAL A 161 -5.09 22.76 12.83
C VAL A 161 -4.78 22.13 11.47
N LYS A 162 -4.92 22.87 10.38
CA LYS A 162 -4.57 22.41 9.04
C LYS A 162 -3.08 22.07 8.93
N THR A 163 -2.20 22.97 9.40
CA THR A 163 -0.74 22.75 9.40
C THR A 163 -0.37 21.54 10.26
N TYR A 164 -0.97 21.41 11.45
CA TYR A 164 -0.75 20.27 12.33
C TYR A 164 -1.14 18.94 11.64
N LYS A 165 -2.34 18.89 11.02
CA LYS A 165 -2.80 17.71 10.30
C LYS A 165 -1.86 17.33 9.16
N GLN A 166 -1.35 18.32 8.42
CA GLN A 166 -0.38 18.07 7.36
C GLN A 166 0.93 17.50 7.91
N ALA A 167 1.52 18.12 8.92
CA ALA A 167 2.74 17.64 9.57
C ALA A 167 2.57 16.22 10.16
N GLN A 168 1.41 15.94 10.77
CA GLN A 168 1.11 14.61 11.30
C GLN A 168 1.03 13.55 10.19
N ASN A 169 0.42 13.88 9.04
CA ASN A 169 0.35 12.96 7.90
C ASN A 169 1.74 12.72 7.29
N GLU A 170 2.57 13.75 7.16
CA GLU A 170 3.95 13.64 6.69
C GLU A 170 4.79 12.76 7.63
N LEU A 171 4.66 12.96 8.94
CA LEU A 171 5.34 12.13 9.95
C LEU A 171 4.90 10.66 9.88
N ASN A 172 3.60 10.39 9.75
CA ASN A 172 3.09 9.03 9.62
C ASN A 172 3.62 8.35 8.35
N THR A 173 3.66 9.07 7.23
CA THR A 173 4.22 8.57 5.97
C THR A 173 5.72 8.29 6.10
N LEU A 174 6.47 9.21 6.71
CA LEU A 174 7.91 9.03 6.96
C LEU A 174 8.18 7.81 7.82
N ASN A 175 7.44 7.63 8.92
CA ASN A 175 7.62 6.47 9.81
C ASN A 175 7.31 5.14 9.10
N ALA A 176 6.27 5.09 8.27
CA ALA A 176 5.92 3.90 7.49
C ALA A 176 7.00 3.53 6.47
N THR A 177 7.55 4.52 5.76
CA THR A 177 8.60 4.29 4.75
C THR A 177 9.96 4.03 5.38
N LEU A 178 10.27 4.62 6.53
CA LEU A 178 11.53 4.43 7.23
C LEU A 178 11.76 2.97 7.62
N ASN A 179 10.76 2.32 8.22
CA ASN A 179 10.86 0.91 8.62
C ASN A 179 11.11 -0.01 7.41
N GLU A 180 10.47 0.27 6.26
CA GLU A 180 10.71 -0.48 5.05
C GLU A 180 12.13 -0.25 4.50
N GLN A 181 12.59 0.99 4.50
CA GLN A 181 13.95 1.35 4.05
C GLN A 181 15.02 0.72 4.96
N LEU A 182 14.80 0.74 6.28
CA LEU A 182 15.71 0.09 7.23
C LEU A 182 15.78 -1.42 7.01
N ARG A 183 14.66 -2.09 6.80
CA ARG A 183 14.65 -3.53 6.46
C ARG A 183 15.44 -3.81 5.18
N LYS A 184 15.27 -3.01 4.14
CA LYS A 184 16.04 -3.14 2.88
C LYS A 184 17.53 -2.93 3.12
N SER A 185 17.91 -1.92 3.91
CA SER A 185 19.30 -1.65 4.26
C SER A 185 19.93 -2.81 5.05
N ILE A 186 19.23 -3.35 6.04
CA ILE A 186 19.69 -4.51 6.82
C ILE A 186 19.97 -5.71 5.90
N LEU A 187 19.06 -6.00 4.97
CA LEU A 187 19.27 -7.10 4.01
C LEU A 187 20.46 -6.83 3.08
N GLN A 188 20.62 -5.58 2.65
CA GLN A 188 21.76 -5.20 1.78
C GLN A 188 23.11 -5.34 2.50
N GLU A 189 23.21 -4.87 3.74
CA GLU A 189 24.41 -5.05 4.58
C GLU A 189 24.69 -6.54 4.86
N ALA A 190 23.64 -7.33 5.07
CA ALA A 190 23.76 -8.77 5.30
C ALA A 190 24.42 -9.50 4.13
N ILE A 191 23.98 -9.23 2.89
CA ILE A 191 24.50 -9.92 1.70
C ILE A 191 25.89 -9.44 1.28
N GLN A 192 26.33 -8.28 1.79
CA GLN A 192 27.68 -7.76 1.59
C GLN A 192 28.65 -8.19 2.69
N GLY A 193 28.20 -8.99 3.67
CA GLY A 193 29.02 -9.44 4.79
C GLY A 193 29.39 -8.36 5.79
N LYS A 194 28.60 -7.27 5.85
CA LYS A 194 28.82 -6.12 6.74
C LYS A 194 27.97 -6.15 8.01
N LEU A 195 26.94 -7.00 8.06
CA LEU A 195 25.97 -7.04 9.17
C LEU A 195 26.54 -7.68 10.45
N VAL A 196 27.47 -8.61 10.32
CA VAL A 196 28.15 -9.30 11.43
C VAL A 196 29.66 -9.31 11.19
N PRO A 197 30.49 -9.36 12.26
CA PRO A 197 31.93 -9.45 12.09
C PRO A 197 32.34 -10.74 11.36
N GLN A 198 33.40 -10.69 10.57
CA GLN A 198 34.01 -11.88 9.95
C GLN A 198 34.80 -12.66 11.00
N ILE A 199 34.64 -13.98 11.06
CA ILE A 199 35.32 -14.88 12.00
C ILE A 199 36.09 -15.95 11.19
N ALA A 200 37.39 -15.88 11.20
CA ALA A 200 38.25 -16.74 10.36
C ALA A 200 38.11 -18.24 10.69
N GLU A 201 37.84 -18.55 11.96
CA GLU A 201 37.67 -19.93 12.47
C GLU A 201 36.41 -20.61 11.95
N GLU A 202 35.44 -19.86 11.42
CA GLU A 202 34.22 -20.42 10.82
C GLU A 202 34.47 -21.10 9.46
N GLY A 203 35.67 -20.96 8.92
CA GLY A 203 36.12 -21.60 7.68
C GLY A 203 35.58 -20.88 6.43
N THR A 204 35.27 -21.64 5.39
CA THR A 204 34.87 -21.10 4.08
C THR A 204 33.56 -21.74 3.60
N ALA A 205 32.85 -21.03 2.72
CA ALA A 205 31.65 -21.55 2.05
C ALA A 205 31.96 -22.71 1.08
N GLU A 206 33.22 -22.95 0.74
CA GLU A 206 33.64 -24.05 -0.15
C GLU A 206 33.17 -25.41 0.38
N LYS A 207 33.26 -25.64 1.71
CA LYS A 207 32.77 -26.87 2.35
C LYS A 207 31.28 -27.05 2.14
N LEU A 208 30.50 -26.00 2.34
CA LEU A 208 29.06 -26.01 2.13
C LEU A 208 28.68 -26.31 0.68
N LEU A 209 29.35 -25.65 -0.26
CA LEU A 209 29.14 -25.90 -1.70
C LEU A 209 29.52 -27.34 -2.11
N ALA A 210 30.58 -27.91 -1.52
CA ALA A 210 30.96 -29.30 -1.72
C ALA A 210 29.89 -30.27 -1.13
N GLU A 211 29.31 -29.99 0.02
CA GLU A 211 28.21 -30.78 0.59
C GLU A 211 26.98 -30.73 -0.30
N ILE A 212 26.58 -29.55 -0.79
CA ILE A 212 25.47 -29.39 -1.74
C ILE A 212 25.69 -30.22 -3.00
N ARG A 213 26.94 -30.24 -3.54
CA ARG A 213 27.26 -31.05 -4.70
C ARG A 213 27.10 -32.56 -4.43
N LYS A 214 27.59 -33.06 -3.29
CA LYS A 214 27.38 -34.44 -2.86
C LYS A 214 25.90 -34.81 -2.76
N GLU A 215 25.09 -33.95 -2.18
CA GLU A 215 23.66 -34.16 -2.08
C GLU A 215 22.98 -34.20 -3.46
N LYS A 216 23.37 -33.32 -4.39
CA LYS A 216 22.93 -33.37 -5.79
C LYS A 216 23.28 -34.70 -6.48
N GLU A 217 24.49 -35.20 -6.25
CA GLU A 217 24.90 -36.51 -6.79
C GLU A 217 24.04 -37.65 -6.24
N SER A 218 23.70 -37.61 -4.95
CA SER A 218 22.75 -38.55 -4.34
C SER A 218 21.38 -38.48 -4.98
N LEU A 219 20.82 -37.28 -5.11
CA LEU A 219 19.50 -37.05 -5.74
C LEU A 219 19.47 -37.50 -7.23
N VAL A 220 20.59 -37.37 -7.95
CA VAL A 220 20.71 -37.89 -9.32
C VAL A 220 20.75 -39.43 -9.35
N LYS A 221 21.46 -40.06 -8.40
CA LYS A 221 21.50 -41.54 -8.28
C LYS A 221 20.12 -42.11 -7.92
N GLU A 222 19.35 -41.40 -7.10
CA GLU A 222 17.97 -41.74 -6.73
C GLU A 222 16.96 -41.44 -7.85
N GLY A 223 17.38 -40.87 -8.98
CA GLY A 223 16.48 -40.50 -10.08
C GLY A 223 15.59 -39.27 -9.82
N LYS A 224 15.81 -38.56 -8.71
CA LYS A 224 15.06 -37.35 -8.34
C LYS A 224 15.53 -36.11 -9.09
N LEU A 225 16.80 -36.11 -9.58
CA LEU A 225 17.38 -35.07 -10.42
C LEU A 225 17.94 -35.65 -11.71
N LYS A 226 17.93 -34.85 -12.78
CA LYS A 226 18.55 -35.21 -14.06
C LYS A 226 20.08 -35.09 -13.98
N LYS A 227 20.82 -35.90 -14.70
CA LYS A 227 22.28 -35.83 -14.79
C LYS A 227 22.81 -34.44 -15.21
N SER A 228 22.03 -33.69 -16.01
CA SER A 228 22.37 -32.31 -16.39
C SER A 228 22.42 -31.35 -15.22
N ALA A 229 21.79 -31.66 -14.08
CA ALA A 229 21.86 -30.85 -12.86
C ALA A 229 23.27 -30.88 -12.21
N LEU A 230 24.14 -31.83 -12.56
CA LEU A 230 25.52 -31.91 -12.07
C LEU A 230 26.48 -30.99 -12.82
N SER A 231 26.04 -30.25 -13.83
CA SER A 231 26.85 -29.27 -14.55
C SER A 231 26.93 -27.95 -13.76
N ASP A 232 27.61 -28.02 -12.61
CA ASP A 232 27.78 -26.85 -11.73
C ASP A 232 28.79 -25.87 -12.31
N SER A 233 28.56 -24.60 -11.99
CA SER A 233 29.54 -23.54 -12.25
C SER A 233 30.45 -23.36 -11.03
N ILE A 234 31.75 -23.16 -11.30
CA ILE A 234 32.76 -22.78 -10.31
C ILE A 234 33.15 -21.33 -10.61
N ILE A 235 32.88 -20.44 -9.67
CA ILE A 235 33.18 -19.01 -9.81
C ILE A 235 34.41 -18.70 -8.93
N TYR A 236 35.42 -18.08 -9.52
CA TYR A 236 36.67 -17.75 -8.84
C TYR A 236 37.25 -16.43 -9.34
N LYS A 237 38.07 -15.79 -8.50
CA LYS A 237 38.84 -14.59 -8.85
C LYS A 237 40.23 -15.01 -9.34
N GLY A 238 40.59 -14.62 -10.54
CA GLY A 238 41.90 -14.89 -11.14
C GLY A 238 43.00 -14.01 -10.55
N ALA A 239 44.26 -14.33 -10.90
CA ALA A 239 45.43 -13.54 -10.49
C ALA A 239 45.45 -12.11 -11.08
N ASP A 240 44.68 -11.88 -12.12
CA ASP A 240 44.46 -10.58 -12.78
C ASP A 240 43.31 -9.75 -12.12
N ASN A 241 42.79 -10.17 -10.96
CA ASN A 241 41.66 -9.59 -10.25
C ASN A 241 40.33 -9.65 -10.98
N LYS A 242 40.21 -10.42 -12.08
CA LYS A 242 38.96 -10.65 -12.79
C LYS A 242 38.24 -11.89 -12.27
N TYR A 243 36.93 -11.91 -12.42
CA TYR A 243 36.11 -13.05 -12.05
C TYR A 243 35.82 -13.94 -13.24
N TYR A 244 35.93 -15.24 -13.03
CA TYR A 244 35.74 -16.28 -14.04
C TYR A 244 34.72 -17.30 -13.57
N GLU A 245 33.85 -17.75 -14.49
CA GLU A 245 32.96 -18.89 -14.32
C GLU A 245 33.45 -20.06 -15.16
N GLN A 246 33.71 -21.19 -14.51
CA GLN A 246 34.10 -22.42 -15.16
C GLN A 246 32.94 -23.42 -15.13
N ILE A 247 32.49 -23.91 -16.28
CA ILE A 247 31.52 -24.99 -16.44
C ILE A 247 32.17 -26.11 -17.25
N GLY A 248 32.49 -27.22 -16.58
CA GLY A 248 33.26 -28.31 -17.20
C GLY A 248 34.61 -27.81 -17.71
N LYS A 249 34.82 -27.80 -19.04
CA LYS A 249 36.07 -27.32 -19.70
C LYS A 249 35.96 -25.86 -20.19
N SER A 250 34.78 -25.27 -20.16
CA SER A 250 34.55 -23.89 -20.64
C SER A 250 34.81 -22.90 -19.50
N VAL A 251 35.57 -21.85 -19.78
CA VAL A 251 35.82 -20.73 -18.86
C VAL A 251 35.38 -19.45 -19.53
N LYS A 252 34.57 -18.66 -18.80
CA LYS A 252 34.04 -17.37 -19.25
C LYS A 252 34.39 -16.30 -18.22
N GLU A 253 34.87 -15.13 -18.66
CA GLU A 253 34.98 -13.96 -17.79
C GLU A 253 33.59 -13.41 -17.47
N ILE A 254 33.31 -13.14 -16.17
CA ILE A 254 32.03 -12.64 -15.63
C ILE A 254 32.23 -11.43 -14.74
N THR A 255 33.35 -10.72 -14.84
CA THR A 255 33.68 -9.58 -13.98
C THR A 255 32.59 -8.53 -13.96
N GLU A 256 31.96 -8.24 -15.12
CA GLU A 256 30.85 -7.27 -15.25
C GLU A 256 29.54 -7.72 -14.58
N GLU A 257 29.41 -9.04 -14.31
CA GLU A 257 28.25 -9.58 -13.62
C GLU A 257 28.37 -9.47 -12.08
N ILE A 258 29.57 -9.23 -11.56
CA ILE A 258 29.88 -9.15 -10.12
C ILE A 258 29.63 -7.74 -9.61
N ALA A 259 28.69 -7.58 -8.70
CA ALA A 259 28.26 -6.28 -8.22
C ALA A 259 29.15 -5.70 -7.11
N PHE A 260 29.83 -6.55 -6.33
CA PHE A 260 30.69 -6.15 -5.21
C PHE A 260 31.68 -7.26 -4.86
N ASP A 261 32.80 -6.89 -4.20
CA ASP A 261 33.75 -7.86 -3.69
C ASP A 261 33.23 -8.57 -2.44
N LEU A 262 33.50 -9.87 -2.34
CA LEU A 262 33.09 -10.69 -1.18
C LEU A 262 34.11 -10.63 -0.05
N PRO A 263 33.66 -10.76 1.21
CA PRO A 263 34.53 -11.03 2.34
C PRO A 263 35.35 -12.34 2.16
N ASN A 264 36.44 -12.46 2.89
CA ASN A 264 37.20 -13.69 2.92
C ASN A 264 36.35 -14.89 3.36
N GLY A 265 36.51 -16.02 2.67
CA GLY A 265 35.75 -17.24 2.98
C GLY A 265 34.36 -17.32 2.34
N TRP A 266 33.89 -16.23 1.71
CA TRP A 266 32.64 -16.24 0.94
C TRP A 266 32.90 -16.62 -0.50
N TYR A 267 31.89 -17.24 -1.16
CA TYR A 267 31.99 -17.62 -2.56
C TYR A 267 30.76 -17.22 -3.34
N TRP A 268 30.93 -16.79 -4.59
CA TRP A 268 29.84 -16.64 -5.52
C TRP A 268 29.39 -18.00 -6.05
N CYS A 269 28.08 -18.23 -6.17
CA CYS A 269 27.54 -19.37 -6.91
C CYS A 269 26.29 -18.94 -7.70
N ARG A 270 25.90 -19.76 -8.68
CA ARG A 270 24.61 -19.58 -9.37
C ARG A 270 23.49 -20.21 -8.55
N LEU A 271 22.29 -19.60 -8.59
CA LEU A 271 21.11 -20.15 -7.91
C LEU A 271 20.81 -21.60 -8.33
N LYS A 272 20.97 -21.92 -9.64
CA LYS A 272 20.82 -23.29 -10.17
C LYS A 272 21.73 -24.33 -9.52
N ASP A 273 22.86 -23.90 -8.98
CA ASP A 273 23.85 -24.82 -8.40
C ASP A 273 23.44 -25.30 -7.01
N ILE A 274 22.56 -24.55 -6.32
CA ILE A 274 22.13 -24.85 -4.95
C ILE A 274 20.65 -25.24 -4.82
N CYS A 275 19.83 -25.09 -5.88
CA CYS A 275 18.40 -25.38 -5.82
C CYS A 275 17.84 -25.91 -7.15
N SER A 276 16.63 -26.45 -7.04
CA SER A 276 15.72 -26.67 -8.18
C SER A 276 14.55 -25.70 -8.10
N ILE A 277 14.17 -25.11 -9.24
CA ILE A 277 13.00 -24.22 -9.33
C ILE A 277 11.89 -24.99 -10.02
N PHE A 278 10.74 -25.14 -9.35
CA PHE A 278 9.54 -25.75 -9.91
C PHE A 278 8.51 -24.67 -10.18
N THR A 279 7.71 -24.91 -11.23
CA THR A 279 6.47 -24.15 -11.47
C THR A 279 5.33 -24.92 -10.84
N GLY A 280 4.42 -24.25 -10.17
CA GLY A 280 3.27 -24.87 -9.53
C GLY A 280 2.27 -25.50 -10.50
N ALA A 281 1.17 -26.01 -9.98
CA ALA A 281 0.16 -26.73 -10.75
C ALA A 281 -0.55 -25.82 -11.75
N THR A 282 -0.67 -26.28 -12.99
CA THR A 282 -1.45 -25.62 -14.05
C THR A 282 -2.77 -26.37 -14.22
N PHE A 283 -3.89 -25.67 -14.21
CA PHE A 283 -5.23 -26.23 -14.26
C PHE A 283 -6.21 -25.28 -14.93
N LYS A 284 -7.33 -25.79 -15.41
CA LYS A 284 -8.45 -24.99 -15.90
C LYS A 284 -9.34 -24.56 -14.73
N LYS A 285 -10.01 -23.42 -14.87
CA LYS A 285 -10.86 -22.86 -13.80
C LYS A 285 -11.94 -23.83 -13.32
N GLU A 286 -12.46 -24.64 -14.22
CA GLU A 286 -13.53 -25.65 -13.98
C GLU A 286 -13.03 -26.87 -13.18
N GLU A 287 -11.72 -27.10 -13.14
CA GLU A 287 -11.09 -28.18 -12.37
C GLU A 287 -10.87 -27.83 -10.90
N ALA A 288 -10.96 -26.55 -10.58
CA ALA A 288 -10.76 -26.05 -9.23
C ALA A 288 -12.06 -26.01 -8.45
N THR A 289 -12.00 -26.38 -7.17
CA THR A 289 -13.13 -26.35 -6.25
C THR A 289 -12.76 -25.57 -4.98
N ILE A 290 -13.75 -25.01 -4.31
CA ILE A 290 -13.62 -24.40 -2.98
C ILE A 290 -13.91 -25.41 -1.85
N THR A 291 -14.40 -26.60 -2.19
CA THR A 291 -14.60 -27.69 -1.21
C THR A 291 -13.23 -28.17 -0.75
N ARG A 292 -12.97 -28.13 0.54
CA ARG A 292 -11.65 -28.44 1.15
C ARG A 292 -11.29 -29.96 1.03
N LYS A 293 -11.43 -30.52 -0.19
CA LYS A 293 -11.09 -31.91 -0.53
C LYS A 293 -10.04 -31.91 -1.62
N GLY A 294 -8.93 -32.63 -1.42
CA GLY A 294 -7.84 -32.75 -2.40
C GLY A 294 -6.61 -31.95 -1.98
N ILE A 295 -5.85 -31.46 -2.97
CA ILE A 295 -4.63 -30.67 -2.77
C ILE A 295 -4.96 -29.19 -2.82
N ARG A 296 -4.60 -28.47 -1.79
CA ARG A 296 -4.73 -27.00 -1.70
C ARG A 296 -3.77 -26.31 -2.66
N ILE A 297 -4.24 -25.28 -3.35
CA ILE A 297 -3.46 -24.50 -4.31
C ILE A 297 -3.28 -23.08 -3.79
N LEU A 298 -2.07 -22.75 -3.37
CA LEU A 298 -1.71 -21.40 -2.96
C LEU A 298 -1.41 -20.53 -4.19
N ARG A 299 -1.81 -19.28 -4.12
CA ARG A 299 -1.63 -18.27 -5.18
C ARG A 299 -0.69 -17.17 -4.71
N GLY A 300 -0.27 -16.27 -5.60
CA GLY A 300 0.57 -15.12 -5.22
C GLY A 300 0.00 -14.28 -4.07
N GLY A 301 -1.33 -14.23 -3.92
CA GLY A 301 -2.00 -13.55 -2.81
C GLY A 301 -1.84 -14.23 -1.43
N ASN A 302 -1.36 -15.47 -1.37
CA ASN A 302 -1.05 -16.18 -0.12
C ASN A 302 0.37 -15.85 0.37
N ILE A 303 1.21 -15.22 -0.47
CA ILE A 303 2.60 -14.90 -0.17
C ILE A 303 2.69 -13.44 0.25
N SER A 304 3.05 -13.20 1.49
CA SER A 304 3.47 -11.90 2.03
C SER A 304 4.98 -11.91 2.28
N PRO A 305 5.65 -10.76 2.41
CA PRO A 305 7.06 -10.75 2.76
C PRO A 305 7.33 -11.57 4.02
N PHE A 306 8.08 -12.66 3.87
CA PHE A 306 8.50 -13.62 4.90
C PHE A 306 7.39 -14.44 5.55
N GLU A 307 6.15 -14.36 5.06
CA GLU A 307 4.99 -15.02 5.66
C GLU A 307 4.12 -15.71 4.61
N LEU A 308 3.74 -16.97 4.87
CA LEU A 308 2.81 -17.74 4.07
C LEU A 308 1.43 -17.75 4.75
N LYS A 309 0.41 -17.26 4.06
CA LYS A 309 -0.97 -17.14 4.59
C LYS A 309 -1.90 -18.14 3.95
N ILE A 310 -2.44 -19.03 4.76
CA ILE A 310 -3.55 -19.90 4.37
C ILE A 310 -4.85 -19.10 4.45
N LYS A 311 -5.67 -19.17 3.40
CA LYS A 311 -6.91 -18.39 3.29
C LYS A 311 -8.13 -19.29 3.17
N ASP A 312 -9.28 -18.78 3.57
CA ASP A 312 -10.54 -19.52 3.48
C ASP A 312 -11.03 -19.65 2.02
N ASP A 313 -10.65 -18.73 1.14
CA ASP A 313 -10.95 -18.72 -0.28
C ASP A 313 -9.90 -19.44 -1.14
N ASP A 314 -8.99 -20.21 -0.53
CA ASP A 314 -8.06 -21.06 -1.25
C ASP A 314 -8.83 -22.11 -2.05
N ILE A 315 -8.31 -22.44 -3.23
CA ILE A 315 -8.90 -23.45 -4.12
C ILE A 315 -8.19 -24.79 -3.95
N PHE A 316 -8.86 -25.85 -4.39
CA PHE A 316 -8.38 -27.24 -4.28
C PHE A 316 -8.49 -27.95 -5.62
N LEU A 317 -7.54 -28.86 -5.86
CA LEU A 317 -7.55 -29.80 -6.99
C LEU A 317 -7.61 -31.24 -6.50
N THR A 318 -8.11 -32.15 -7.32
CA THR A 318 -8.01 -33.57 -7.02
C THR A 318 -6.56 -34.07 -7.10
N LYS A 319 -6.21 -35.10 -6.33
CA LYS A 319 -4.81 -35.54 -6.19
C LYS A 319 -4.17 -35.99 -7.52
N ASP A 320 -4.94 -36.55 -8.42
CA ASP A 320 -4.51 -37.01 -9.76
C ASP A 320 -4.05 -35.88 -10.68
N LYS A 321 -4.44 -34.63 -10.38
CA LYS A 321 -4.05 -33.41 -11.13
C LYS A 321 -2.76 -32.75 -10.65
N VAL A 322 -2.21 -33.18 -9.53
CA VAL A 322 -1.03 -32.60 -8.93
C VAL A 322 0.10 -33.62 -8.84
N LYS A 323 1.26 -33.27 -9.38
CA LYS A 323 2.45 -34.11 -9.28
C LYS A 323 3.02 -34.05 -7.88
N GLU A 324 3.54 -35.17 -7.39
CA GLU A 324 4.15 -35.25 -6.05
C GLU A 324 5.39 -34.38 -5.86
N ASP A 325 6.14 -34.14 -6.92
CA ASP A 325 7.39 -33.35 -6.91
C ASP A 325 7.15 -31.86 -6.61
N ILE A 326 5.92 -31.35 -6.85
CA ILE A 326 5.54 -29.97 -6.54
C ILE A 326 4.73 -29.82 -5.26
N LEU A 327 4.51 -30.87 -4.48
CA LEU A 327 3.97 -30.74 -3.12
C LEU A 327 4.97 -29.99 -2.24
N LEU A 328 4.46 -29.10 -1.39
CA LEU A 328 5.30 -28.23 -0.57
C LEU A 328 6.03 -29.02 0.53
N LYS A 329 7.32 -28.77 0.64
CA LYS A 329 8.19 -29.37 1.66
C LYS A 329 8.74 -28.29 2.59
N GLU A 330 9.07 -28.69 3.78
CA GLU A 330 9.80 -27.82 4.70
C GLU A 330 11.04 -27.21 4.03
N ASN A 331 11.27 -25.94 4.28
CA ASN A 331 12.35 -25.13 3.68
C ASN A 331 12.20 -24.74 2.20
N ASP A 332 11.10 -25.12 1.51
CA ASP A 332 10.80 -24.54 0.21
C ASP A 332 10.60 -23.03 0.32
N ILE A 333 11.11 -22.26 -0.65
CA ILE A 333 10.91 -20.82 -0.76
C ILE A 333 9.95 -20.58 -1.92
N LEU A 334 8.87 -19.85 -1.64
CA LEU A 334 7.81 -19.53 -2.60
C LEU A 334 7.90 -18.09 -3.05
N THR A 335 7.77 -17.83 -4.35
CA THR A 335 7.72 -16.48 -4.92
C THR A 335 6.77 -16.40 -6.10
N PRO A 336 5.97 -15.32 -6.25
CA PRO A 336 5.17 -15.11 -7.44
C PRO A 336 6.03 -15.02 -8.70
N ALA A 337 5.74 -15.83 -9.70
CA ALA A 337 6.40 -15.82 -11.01
C ALA A 337 5.80 -14.74 -11.94
N VAL A 338 4.50 -14.45 -11.79
CA VAL A 338 3.77 -13.42 -12.53
C VAL A 338 3.12 -12.48 -11.54
N THR A 339 3.53 -11.20 -11.57
CA THR A 339 3.08 -10.21 -10.57
C THR A 339 3.28 -8.77 -11.06
N SER A 340 2.81 -7.76 -10.32
CA SER A 340 3.16 -6.35 -10.55
C SER A 340 4.60 -6.06 -10.11
N LEU A 341 5.22 -5.01 -10.65
CA LEU A 341 6.62 -4.65 -10.34
C LEU A 341 6.89 -4.45 -8.84
N GLU A 342 5.94 -3.90 -8.12
CA GLU A 342 6.01 -3.65 -6.67
C GLU A 342 5.98 -4.94 -5.82
N ASN A 343 5.44 -6.02 -6.39
CA ASN A 343 5.31 -7.31 -5.73
C ASN A 343 6.45 -8.28 -6.08
N ILE A 344 7.37 -7.88 -6.97
CA ILE A 344 8.58 -8.66 -7.25
C ILE A 344 9.44 -8.71 -5.99
N GLY A 345 9.92 -9.91 -5.65
CA GLY A 345 10.71 -10.15 -4.44
C GLY A 345 9.87 -10.45 -3.19
N LYS A 346 8.54 -10.52 -3.29
CA LYS A 346 7.72 -11.13 -2.23
C LYS A 346 8.03 -12.61 -2.16
N MET A 347 8.50 -13.05 -1.01
CA MET A 347 8.87 -14.45 -0.77
C MET A 347 8.44 -14.90 0.60
N ALA A 348 8.09 -16.18 0.71
CA ALA A 348 7.82 -16.84 1.98
C ALA A 348 8.46 -18.23 2.00
N ARG A 349 8.90 -18.68 3.17
CA ARG A 349 9.42 -20.01 3.39
C ARG A 349 8.32 -20.91 3.95
N VAL A 350 8.34 -22.17 3.57
CA VAL A 350 7.47 -23.23 4.12
C VAL A 350 8.10 -23.76 5.41
N ASP A 351 7.39 -23.67 6.52
CA ASP A 351 7.92 -23.97 7.86
C ASP A 351 7.82 -25.46 8.24
N SER A 352 6.99 -26.23 7.54
CA SER A 352 6.80 -27.67 7.73
C SER A 352 6.30 -28.32 6.45
N ASP A 353 6.47 -29.63 6.32
CA ASP A 353 5.93 -30.40 5.17
C ASP A 353 4.42 -30.23 5.05
N MET A 354 3.96 -29.94 3.83
CA MET A 354 2.54 -29.76 3.50
C MET A 354 2.16 -30.73 2.37
N SER A 355 1.98 -32.00 2.72
CA SER A 355 1.70 -33.09 1.78
C SER A 355 0.36 -32.99 1.02
N ASP A 356 -0.50 -32.07 1.43
CA ASP A 356 -1.82 -31.78 0.82
C ASP A 356 -1.88 -30.38 0.19
N THR A 357 -0.73 -29.73 -0.01
CA THR A 357 -0.66 -28.33 -0.47
C THR A 357 0.41 -28.17 -1.54
N THR A 358 0.12 -27.36 -2.56
CA THR A 358 1.07 -26.88 -3.56
C THR A 358 0.73 -25.45 -3.95
N VAL A 359 1.40 -24.91 -4.96
CA VAL A 359 1.15 -23.58 -5.52
C VAL A 359 0.57 -23.65 -6.93
N GLY A 360 -0.10 -22.60 -7.37
CA GLY A 360 -0.57 -22.46 -8.76
C GLY A 360 0.57 -22.12 -9.72
N GLY A 361 0.34 -22.31 -11.02
CA GLY A 361 1.33 -22.16 -12.09
C GLY A 361 1.97 -20.77 -12.23
N PHE A 362 1.47 -19.77 -11.53
CA PHE A 362 2.05 -18.41 -11.45
C PHE A 362 2.93 -18.18 -10.22
N VAL A 363 3.31 -19.25 -9.52
CA VAL A 363 4.20 -19.21 -8.37
C VAL A 363 5.32 -20.21 -8.57
N PHE A 364 6.56 -19.80 -8.23
CA PHE A 364 7.71 -20.70 -8.20
C PHE A 364 7.89 -21.30 -6.82
N ILE A 365 8.34 -22.56 -6.80
CA ILE A 365 8.88 -23.28 -5.64
C ILE A 365 10.38 -23.37 -5.84
N ILE A 366 11.17 -22.70 -5.01
CA ILE A 366 12.62 -22.78 -4.98
C ILE A 366 12.99 -23.78 -3.88
N ARG A 367 13.41 -24.97 -4.27
CA ARG A 367 13.75 -26.08 -3.36
C ARG A 367 15.23 -26.27 -3.30
N LEU A 368 15.82 -26.01 -2.14
CA LEU A 368 17.25 -26.16 -1.92
C LEU A 368 17.64 -27.66 -1.93
N HIS A 369 18.84 -27.96 -2.47
CA HIS A 369 19.36 -29.33 -2.51
C HIS A 369 19.85 -29.79 -1.13
N LEU A 370 20.36 -28.90 -0.31
CA LEU A 370 20.73 -29.17 1.07
C LEU A 370 19.60 -28.74 2.02
N ILE A 371 19.08 -29.71 2.77
CA ILE A 371 18.00 -29.45 3.75
C ILE A 371 18.64 -28.91 5.02
N ASN A 372 18.64 -27.61 5.20
CA ASN A 372 19.13 -26.92 6.38
C ASN A 372 18.31 -25.63 6.61
N ARG A 373 17.74 -25.48 7.82
CA ARG A 373 16.89 -24.35 8.17
C ARG A 373 17.59 -22.99 8.07
N TRP A 374 18.85 -22.91 8.47
CA TRP A 374 19.59 -21.65 8.49
C TRP A 374 20.00 -21.25 7.06
N PHE A 375 20.40 -22.24 6.26
CA PHE A 375 20.68 -22.04 4.85
C PHE A 375 19.43 -21.55 4.11
N SER A 376 18.25 -22.18 4.34
CA SER A 376 17.01 -21.75 3.66
C SER A 376 16.57 -20.35 4.09
N LYS A 377 16.72 -19.98 5.37
CA LYS A 377 16.44 -18.63 5.86
C LYS A 377 17.39 -17.59 5.26
N TYR A 378 18.71 -17.92 5.20
CA TYR A 378 19.68 -17.04 4.58
C TYR A 378 19.33 -16.80 3.10
N ILE A 379 19.04 -17.86 2.33
CA ILE A 379 18.63 -17.75 0.92
C ILE A 379 17.33 -16.95 0.77
N LEU A 380 16.35 -17.13 1.66
CA LEU A 380 15.14 -16.32 1.68
C LEU A 380 15.45 -14.82 1.80
N TYR A 381 16.27 -14.44 2.79
CA TYR A 381 16.66 -13.04 3.01
C TYR A 381 17.53 -12.48 1.88
N LEU A 382 18.44 -13.28 1.36
CA LEU A 382 19.27 -12.93 0.20
C LEU A 382 18.40 -12.64 -1.03
N LEU A 383 17.47 -13.54 -1.39
CA LEU A 383 16.59 -13.37 -2.54
C LEU A 383 15.59 -12.21 -2.34
N SER A 384 15.32 -11.81 -1.09
CA SER A 384 14.47 -10.66 -0.74
C SER A 384 15.25 -9.35 -0.58
N SER A 385 16.57 -9.35 -0.80
CA SER A 385 17.39 -8.15 -0.71
C SER A 385 17.16 -7.20 -1.89
N PRO A 386 17.44 -5.89 -1.74
CA PRO A 386 17.35 -4.93 -2.83
C PRO A 386 18.14 -5.35 -4.06
N PHE A 387 19.37 -5.84 -3.88
CA PHE A 387 20.20 -6.36 -4.96
C PHE A 387 19.51 -7.44 -5.79
N MET A 388 18.90 -8.44 -5.14
CA MET A 388 18.20 -9.52 -5.83
C MET A 388 16.87 -9.11 -6.42
N ILE A 389 16.16 -8.17 -5.77
CA ILE A 389 14.91 -7.59 -6.30
C ILE A 389 15.21 -6.83 -7.60
N ASP A 390 16.27 -6.04 -7.64
CA ASP A 390 16.66 -5.30 -8.84
C ASP A 390 17.10 -6.26 -9.97
N PHE A 391 17.86 -7.31 -9.65
CA PHE A 391 18.14 -8.38 -10.59
C PHE A 391 16.88 -9.04 -11.13
N MET A 392 15.94 -9.43 -10.27
CA MET A 392 14.66 -10.03 -10.71
C MET A 392 13.85 -9.09 -11.59
N LYS A 393 13.80 -7.80 -11.28
CA LYS A 393 13.16 -6.80 -12.14
C LYS A 393 13.82 -6.70 -13.52
N SER A 394 15.15 -6.74 -13.58
CA SER A 394 15.90 -6.65 -14.84
C SER A 394 15.65 -7.82 -15.79
N ILE A 395 15.30 -8.99 -15.25
CA ILE A 395 15.05 -10.21 -16.03
C ILE A 395 13.58 -10.45 -16.35
N THR A 396 12.65 -9.53 -15.97
CA THR A 396 11.23 -9.68 -16.27
C THR A 396 10.87 -9.35 -17.71
N ASN A 397 9.82 -9.99 -18.19
CA ASN A 397 9.13 -9.60 -19.41
C ASN A 397 7.74 -9.10 -19.07
N LYS A 398 7.30 -7.99 -19.72
CA LYS A 398 5.95 -7.46 -19.55
C LYS A 398 4.93 -8.47 -20.09
N SER A 399 3.92 -8.81 -19.27
CA SER A 399 2.82 -9.71 -19.62
C SER A 399 1.51 -8.97 -19.39
N GLY A 400 0.91 -8.46 -20.46
CA GLY A 400 -0.30 -7.62 -20.38
C GLY A 400 -0.01 -6.18 -19.91
N GLN A 401 -1.05 -5.50 -19.41
CA GLN A 401 -0.94 -4.06 -19.04
C GLN A 401 -0.21 -3.83 -17.70
N ALA A 402 -0.41 -4.71 -16.71
CA ALA A 402 0.03 -4.48 -15.32
C ALA A 402 0.89 -5.61 -14.74
N PHE A 403 1.14 -6.70 -15.46
CA PHE A 403 1.86 -7.86 -14.96
C PHE A 403 3.21 -8.06 -15.65
N TYR A 404 4.14 -8.63 -14.89
CA TYR A 404 5.49 -8.95 -15.31
C TYR A 404 5.77 -10.41 -14.98
N ASN A 405 6.42 -11.12 -15.91
CA ASN A 405 6.79 -12.52 -15.76
C ASN A 405 8.28 -12.65 -15.54
N ILE A 406 8.68 -13.28 -14.42
CA ILE A 406 10.07 -13.61 -14.12
C ILE A 406 10.43 -14.89 -14.91
N GLY A 407 11.44 -14.81 -15.76
CA GLY A 407 11.92 -15.98 -16.52
C GLY A 407 12.62 -16.98 -15.58
N LYS A 408 12.12 -18.22 -15.50
CA LYS A 408 12.68 -19.28 -14.63
C LYS A 408 14.17 -19.53 -14.90
N GLU A 409 14.54 -19.71 -16.17
CA GLU A 409 15.91 -19.97 -16.58
C GLU A 409 16.83 -18.78 -16.25
N ARG A 410 16.34 -17.55 -16.45
CA ARG A 410 17.09 -16.35 -16.11
C ARG A 410 17.27 -16.20 -14.60
N LEU A 411 16.20 -16.48 -13.81
CA LEU A 411 16.29 -16.50 -12.36
C LEU A 411 17.30 -17.53 -11.86
N SER A 412 17.36 -18.70 -12.47
CA SER A 412 18.30 -19.76 -12.10
C SER A 412 19.78 -19.38 -12.28
N MET A 413 20.05 -18.37 -13.12
CA MET A 413 21.39 -17.83 -13.36
C MET A 413 21.78 -16.69 -12.40
N ALA A 414 20.93 -16.34 -11.44
CA ALA A 414 21.26 -15.34 -10.42
C ALA A 414 22.56 -15.67 -9.69
N LEU A 415 23.41 -14.65 -9.49
CA LEU A 415 24.63 -14.76 -8.70
C LEU A 415 24.31 -14.52 -7.22
N LEU A 416 24.74 -15.45 -6.39
CA LEU A 416 24.47 -15.45 -4.95
C LEU A 416 25.78 -15.43 -4.16
N PRO A 417 25.97 -14.48 -3.23
CA PRO A 417 27.08 -14.49 -2.29
C PRO A 417 26.77 -15.47 -1.15
N ILE A 418 27.59 -16.47 -0.97
CA ILE A 418 27.39 -17.54 0.02
C ILE A 418 28.48 -17.48 1.09
N PRO A 419 28.15 -17.19 2.36
CA PRO A 419 29.03 -17.30 3.52
C PRO A 419 29.15 -18.74 4.05
N PRO A 420 30.12 -19.01 4.95
CA PRO A 420 30.12 -20.23 5.72
C PRO A 420 28.80 -20.44 6.48
N LEU A 421 28.39 -21.70 6.69
CA LEU A 421 27.09 -22.01 7.30
C LEU A 421 26.93 -21.42 8.72
N THR A 422 28.01 -21.39 9.50
CA THR A 422 28.01 -20.81 10.86
C THR A 422 27.77 -19.29 10.81
N GLU A 423 28.37 -18.61 9.84
CA GLU A 423 28.14 -17.18 9.60
C GLU A 423 26.71 -16.90 9.12
N GLN A 424 26.13 -17.77 8.27
CA GLN A 424 24.71 -17.67 7.88
C GLN A 424 23.80 -17.69 9.10
N TYR A 425 24.05 -18.56 10.09
CA TYR A 425 23.30 -18.58 11.34
C TYR A 425 23.34 -17.23 12.07
N ARG A 426 24.54 -16.63 12.20
CA ARG A 426 24.71 -15.32 12.88
C ARG A 426 24.02 -14.19 12.09
N ILE A 427 24.16 -14.18 10.76
CA ILE A 427 23.50 -13.22 9.89
C ILE A 427 21.99 -13.30 10.05
N VAL A 428 21.41 -14.50 9.93
CA VAL A 428 19.95 -14.73 10.08
C VAL A 428 19.46 -14.28 11.45
N THR A 429 20.17 -14.67 12.51
CA THR A 429 19.81 -14.29 13.88
C THR A 429 19.82 -12.77 14.07
N GLN A 430 20.82 -12.09 13.50
CA GLN A 430 20.91 -10.63 13.57
C GLN A 430 19.81 -9.93 12.76
N ILE A 431 19.48 -10.44 11.56
CA ILE A 431 18.36 -9.92 10.76
C ILE A 431 17.04 -10.04 11.55
N GLU A 432 16.75 -11.23 12.09
CA GLU A 432 15.51 -11.49 12.84
C GLU A 432 15.41 -10.56 14.08
N LYS A 433 16.50 -10.40 14.83
CA LYS A 433 16.56 -9.48 15.97
C LYS A 433 16.28 -8.02 15.56
N LEU A 434 16.90 -7.54 14.48
CA LEU A 434 16.69 -6.18 14.00
C LEU A 434 15.27 -5.98 13.44
N PHE A 435 14.71 -6.99 12.75
CA PHE A 435 13.35 -6.92 12.23
C PHE A 435 12.28 -6.89 13.33
N GLU A 436 12.54 -7.55 14.49
CA GLU A 436 11.68 -7.44 15.65
C GLU A 436 11.64 -6.03 16.23
N GLN A 437 12.77 -5.32 16.22
CA GLN A 437 12.85 -3.92 16.69
C GLN A 437 12.12 -2.93 15.76
N LEU A 438 11.86 -3.34 14.51
CA LEU A 438 11.15 -2.54 13.50
C LEU A 438 9.64 -2.89 13.40
N ARG A 439 9.12 -3.69 14.32
CA ARG A 439 7.68 -3.98 14.43
C ARG A 439 7.00 -2.93 15.27
#